data_a7a20616ac61470a47499f4a5aa09563
#
_entry.id   a7a20616ac61470a47499f4a5aa09563
#
_cell.length_a   1.000
_cell.length_b   1.000
_cell.length_c   1.000
_cell.angle_alpha   90.00
_cell.angle_beta   90.00
_cell.angle_gamma   90.00
#
_symmetry.space_group_name_H-M   'P 1'
#
loop_
_entity.id
_entity.type
_entity.pdbx_description
1 polymer ?
#
loop_
_entity_poly.entity_id
_entity_poly.type
_entity_poly.pdbx_seq_one_letter_code
_entity_poly.pdbx_strand_id
1 'polypeptide(L)'
;METNELFKKVRKIEIKTRGLTNNIFSGQYHSAFKGRGMTFSEVREYQYGDDIRNIDWNVTARFNRPFVKIFEEEREMTVMLLIDVSGSNDFGSVNISKRDLSAELAAVLAFSAIQNNDKVGVIFFSDQIEKFIPPKKGSSHILRIIREIVTFTPQHKGTDIGEGLRFLTSAIKKRTTAFLISDFVSKKPFEQQDRKSVV
;
A
#
# COMPACT_ATOMS: atom_id res chain seq x y z
N MET A 1 4.21 -17.47 -22.44
CA MET A 1 4.65 -17.86 -21.09
C MET A 1 3.70 -18.94 -20.59
N GLU A 2 4.18 -20.16 -20.35
CA GLU A 2 3.29 -21.22 -19.90
C GLU A 2 2.75 -20.93 -18.49
N THR A 3 1.49 -21.29 -18.25
CA THR A 3 0.79 -21.00 -16.99
C THR A 3 1.56 -21.49 -15.76
N ASN A 4 2.27 -22.63 -15.91
CA ASN A 4 3.10 -23.20 -14.84
C ASN A 4 4.35 -22.35 -14.50
N GLU A 5 4.98 -21.72 -15.48
CA GLU A 5 6.12 -20.84 -15.26
C GLU A 5 5.70 -19.56 -14.54
N LEU A 6 4.56 -19.01 -14.92
CA LEU A 6 3.98 -17.84 -14.27
C LEU A 6 3.68 -18.12 -12.78
N PHE A 7 3.05 -19.26 -12.47
CA PHE A 7 2.77 -19.64 -11.09
C PHE A 7 4.05 -19.82 -10.27
N LYS A 8 5.08 -20.44 -10.84
CA LYS A 8 6.40 -20.59 -10.20
C LYS A 8 7.03 -19.22 -9.92
N LYS A 9 6.93 -18.27 -10.87
CA LYS A 9 7.49 -16.92 -10.73
C LYS A 9 6.77 -16.14 -9.65
N VAL A 10 5.43 -16.10 -9.66
CA VAL A 10 4.62 -15.44 -8.63
C VAL A 10 4.89 -16.02 -7.24
N ARG A 11 4.97 -17.34 -7.12
CA ARG A 11 5.26 -18.03 -5.85
C ARG A 11 6.68 -17.74 -5.33
N LYS A 12 7.66 -17.66 -6.24
CA LYS A 12 9.05 -17.28 -5.88
C LYS A 12 9.09 -15.84 -5.33
N ILE A 13 8.39 -14.91 -5.97
CA ILE A 13 8.26 -13.53 -5.50
C ILE A 13 7.58 -13.51 -4.12
N GLU A 14 6.48 -14.23 -3.95
CA GLU A 14 5.76 -14.33 -2.66
C GLU A 14 6.66 -14.82 -1.52
N ILE A 15 7.37 -15.92 -1.72
CA ILE A 15 8.26 -16.51 -0.70
C ILE A 15 9.39 -15.53 -0.34
N LYS A 16 10.05 -14.96 -1.35
CA LYS A 16 11.15 -14.00 -1.16
C LYS A 16 10.69 -12.76 -0.41
N THR A 17 9.54 -12.21 -0.78
CA THR A 17 9.01 -10.98 -0.19
C THR A 17 8.48 -11.17 1.22
N ARG A 18 7.81 -12.26 1.55
CA ARG A 18 7.35 -12.52 2.93
C ARG A 18 8.51 -12.56 3.93
N GLY A 19 9.66 -13.12 3.55
CA GLY A 19 10.87 -13.11 4.39
C GLY A 19 11.43 -11.69 4.59
N LEU A 20 11.48 -10.88 3.54
CA LEU A 20 11.98 -9.51 3.60
C LEU A 20 11.03 -8.59 4.39
N THR A 21 9.74 -8.74 4.24
CA THR A 21 8.74 -7.91 4.91
C THR A 21 8.81 -8.05 6.44
N ASN A 22 9.01 -9.26 6.95
CA ASN A 22 9.16 -9.47 8.39
C ASN A 22 10.39 -8.76 8.97
N ASN A 23 11.46 -8.59 8.20
CA ASN A 23 12.71 -8.00 8.68
C ASN A 23 12.75 -6.47 8.54
N ILE A 24 12.14 -5.91 7.50
CA ILE A 24 12.29 -4.50 7.15
C ILE A 24 11.21 -3.63 7.80
N PHE A 25 10.00 -4.11 7.94
CA PHE A 25 8.84 -3.28 8.29
C PHE A 25 8.25 -3.51 9.68
N SER A 26 8.79 -4.43 10.48
CA SER A 26 8.23 -4.73 11.82
C SER A 26 8.38 -3.60 12.85
N GLY A 27 9.16 -2.56 12.56
CA GLY A 27 9.50 -1.54 13.56
C GLY A 27 9.09 -0.10 13.29
N GLN A 28 8.86 0.31 12.06
CA GLN A 28 8.79 1.75 11.74
C GLN A 28 7.48 2.27 11.12
N TYR A 29 6.58 1.41 10.70
CA TYR A 29 5.36 1.84 10.00
C TYR A 29 4.26 2.38 10.91
N HIS A 30 4.32 2.09 12.21
CA HIS A 30 3.26 2.45 13.17
C HIS A 30 3.19 3.92 13.58
N SER A 31 4.22 4.73 13.33
CA SER A 31 4.29 6.06 13.95
C SER A 31 3.86 7.25 13.08
N ALA A 32 3.76 7.09 11.77
CA ALA A 32 3.62 8.25 10.88
C ALA A 32 2.19 8.74 10.63
N PHE A 33 1.17 7.94 10.86
CA PHE A 33 -0.19 8.29 10.44
C PHE A 33 -1.27 7.96 11.47
N LYS A 34 -1.63 8.89 12.34
CA LYS A 34 -2.77 8.80 13.27
C LYS A 34 -4.06 9.39 12.66
N GLY A 35 -5.21 8.70 12.49
CA GLY A 35 -6.50 9.03 11.96
C GLY A 35 -7.68 8.56 12.80
N ARG A 36 -8.88 9.00 12.52
CA ARG A 36 -10.06 8.89 13.38
C ARG A 36 -10.79 7.55 13.20
N GLY A 37 -10.38 6.53 13.90
CA GLY A 37 -11.15 5.31 14.14
C GLY A 37 -10.69 4.79 15.48
N MET A 38 -11.57 4.69 16.47
CA MET A 38 -11.21 4.24 17.81
C MET A 38 -11.68 2.80 17.96
N THR A 39 -10.74 1.86 18.09
CA THR A 39 -11.04 0.48 18.49
C THR A 39 -10.72 0.33 19.97
N PHE A 40 -11.64 -0.26 20.71
CA PHE A 40 -11.41 -0.59 22.13
C PHE A 40 -10.16 -1.49 22.24
N SER A 41 -9.16 -1.03 23.00
CA SER A 41 -7.91 -1.77 23.22
C SER A 41 -7.96 -2.49 24.57
N GLU A 42 -8.08 -1.76 25.64
CA GLU A 42 -8.05 -2.31 26.99
C GLU A 42 -8.79 -1.41 28.00
N VAL A 43 -8.94 -1.92 29.23
CA VAL A 43 -9.43 -1.16 30.37
C VAL A 43 -8.30 -1.08 31.39
N ARG A 44 -7.96 0.13 31.84
CA ARG A 44 -7.01 0.36 32.93
C ARG A 44 -7.63 1.19 34.07
N GLU A 45 -6.99 1.19 35.23
CA GLU A 45 -7.39 2.09 36.32
C GLU A 45 -7.29 3.56 35.87
N TYR A 46 -8.28 4.35 36.30
CA TYR A 46 -8.34 5.79 36.05
C TYR A 46 -7.12 6.48 36.68
N GLN A 47 -6.49 7.36 35.93
CA GLN A 47 -5.43 8.24 36.39
C GLN A 47 -5.89 9.70 36.30
N TYR A 48 -5.39 10.55 37.20
CA TYR A 48 -5.72 11.95 37.19
C TYR A 48 -5.35 12.60 35.84
N GLY A 49 -6.37 13.18 35.18
CA GLY A 49 -6.24 13.75 33.85
C GLY A 49 -6.90 12.93 32.72
N ASP A 50 -7.35 11.71 32.99
CA ASP A 50 -8.14 10.93 32.03
C ASP A 50 -9.52 11.54 31.81
N ASP A 51 -10.04 11.42 30.58
CA ASP A 51 -11.39 11.89 30.24
C ASP A 51 -12.45 11.01 30.93
N ILE A 52 -13.25 11.64 31.79
CA ILE A 52 -14.35 11.03 32.55
C ILE A 52 -15.37 10.31 31.63
N ARG A 53 -15.50 10.77 30.37
CA ARG A 53 -16.41 10.15 29.39
C ARG A 53 -16.00 8.74 29.00
N ASN A 54 -14.74 8.38 29.20
CA ASN A 54 -14.20 7.08 28.89
C ASN A 54 -14.30 6.10 30.06
N ILE A 55 -14.90 6.46 31.21
CA ILE A 55 -15.08 5.56 32.34
C ILE A 55 -15.97 4.38 31.94
N ASP A 56 -15.48 3.16 32.19
CA ASP A 56 -16.29 1.95 32.10
C ASP A 56 -17.02 1.69 33.42
N TRP A 57 -18.26 2.11 33.50
CA TRP A 57 -19.08 1.97 34.70
C TRP A 57 -19.35 0.51 35.09
N ASN A 58 -19.36 -0.43 34.13
CA ASN A 58 -19.57 -1.84 34.40
C ASN A 58 -18.37 -2.48 35.11
N VAL A 59 -17.15 -2.15 34.66
CA VAL A 59 -15.91 -2.61 35.28
C VAL A 59 -15.71 -1.90 36.62
N THR A 60 -15.93 -0.60 36.68
CA THR A 60 -15.87 0.23 37.88
C THR A 60 -16.78 -0.33 39.01
N ALA A 61 -18.01 -0.72 38.69
CA ALA A 61 -18.94 -1.29 39.63
C ALA A 61 -18.48 -2.64 40.21
N ARG A 62 -17.74 -3.44 39.44
CA ARG A 62 -17.23 -4.77 39.89
C ARG A 62 -16.02 -4.66 40.81
N PHE A 63 -15.17 -3.68 40.58
CA PHE A 63 -13.89 -3.53 41.27
C PHE A 63 -13.88 -2.43 42.34
N ASN A 64 -14.95 -1.67 42.48
CA ASN A 64 -15.07 -0.51 43.38
C ASN A 64 -13.95 0.55 43.19
N ARG A 65 -13.38 0.63 42.02
CA ARG A 65 -12.36 1.61 41.60
C ARG A 65 -12.69 2.07 40.20
N PRO A 66 -12.46 3.34 39.86
CA PRO A 66 -12.76 3.84 38.52
C PRO A 66 -11.80 3.24 37.47
N PHE A 67 -12.36 2.72 36.39
CA PHE A 67 -11.65 2.21 35.24
C PHE A 67 -12.03 2.98 34.01
N VAL A 68 -11.05 3.23 33.11
CA VAL A 68 -11.24 3.91 31.83
C VAL A 68 -10.98 2.95 30.67
N LYS A 69 -11.82 3.11 29.65
CA LYS A 69 -11.62 2.46 28.34
C LYS A 69 -10.52 3.17 27.60
N ILE A 70 -9.49 2.45 27.21
CA ILE A 70 -8.47 2.90 26.29
C ILE A 70 -8.89 2.50 24.89
N PHE A 71 -8.90 3.46 24.01
CA PHE A 71 -9.18 3.25 22.61
C PHE A 71 -7.89 3.46 21.83
N GLU A 72 -7.48 2.45 21.09
CA GLU A 72 -6.43 2.58 20.08
C GLU A 72 -7.05 2.93 18.74
N GLU A 73 -6.38 3.83 18.04
CA GLU A 73 -6.82 4.27 16.74
C GLU A 73 -6.31 3.28 15.67
N GLU A 74 -7.12 2.25 15.36
CA GLU A 74 -6.87 1.42 14.19
C GLU A 74 -7.21 2.19 12.92
N ARG A 75 -6.22 2.43 12.12
CA ARG A 75 -6.37 3.06 10.83
C ARG A 75 -6.11 2.08 9.73
N GLU A 76 -7.14 1.74 9.01
CA GLU A 76 -6.96 1.19 7.68
C GLU A 76 -6.40 2.26 6.75
N MET A 77 -5.15 2.14 6.39
CA MET A 77 -4.60 2.96 5.32
C MET A 77 -4.96 2.37 3.95
N THR A 78 -4.96 3.24 2.97
CA THR A 78 -5.01 2.83 1.58
C THR A 78 -3.64 3.05 0.98
N VAL A 79 -3.07 2.00 0.43
CA VAL A 79 -1.79 2.04 -0.29
C VAL A 79 -2.07 1.90 -1.78
N MET A 80 -1.58 2.84 -2.57
CA MET A 80 -1.68 2.82 -4.02
C MET A 80 -0.30 2.67 -4.65
N LEU A 81 -0.12 1.68 -5.48
CA LEU A 81 1.10 1.47 -6.26
C LEU A 81 0.88 2.02 -7.66
N LEU A 82 1.64 3.05 -8.03
CA LEU A 82 1.68 3.59 -9.38
C LEU A 82 2.87 2.96 -10.09
N ILE A 83 2.59 2.12 -11.08
CA ILE A 83 3.62 1.34 -11.77
C ILE A 83 3.72 1.81 -13.21
N ASP A 84 4.88 2.33 -13.55
CA ASP A 84 5.24 2.66 -14.92
C ASP A 84 5.41 1.37 -15.72
N VAL A 85 4.63 1.23 -16.77
CA VAL A 85 4.67 0.08 -17.70
C VAL A 85 5.10 0.51 -19.11
N SER A 86 5.68 1.69 -19.25
CA SER A 86 6.18 2.20 -20.53
C SER A 86 7.23 1.30 -21.17
N GLY A 87 7.51 1.49 -22.44
CA GLY A 87 8.45 0.70 -23.21
C GLY A 87 9.90 0.75 -22.72
N SER A 88 10.26 1.73 -21.87
CA SER A 88 11.58 1.79 -21.20
C SER A 88 11.82 0.61 -20.24
N ASN A 89 10.75 -0.03 -19.78
CA ASN A 89 10.82 -1.18 -18.89
C ASN A 89 11.14 -2.52 -19.58
N ASP A 90 11.11 -2.55 -20.91
CA ASP A 90 11.49 -3.75 -21.70
C ASP A 90 13.01 -3.90 -21.84
N PHE A 91 13.80 -2.87 -21.45
CA PHE A 91 15.25 -2.91 -21.43
C PHE A 91 15.78 -3.43 -20.09
N GLY A 92 16.56 -4.48 -20.09
CA GLY A 92 17.17 -5.04 -18.90
C GLY A 92 18.50 -5.73 -19.23
N SER A 93 19.37 -5.91 -18.22
CA SER A 93 20.55 -6.77 -18.32
C SER A 93 20.14 -8.24 -18.39
N VAL A 94 21.02 -9.09 -18.90
CA VAL A 94 20.79 -10.51 -19.26
C VAL A 94 20.11 -11.37 -18.16
N ASN A 95 20.07 -10.92 -16.89
CA ASN A 95 19.59 -11.73 -15.77
C ASN A 95 18.34 -11.21 -15.05
N ILE A 96 18.00 -9.92 -15.11
CA ILE A 96 16.84 -9.37 -14.40
C ILE A 96 16.21 -8.28 -15.25
N SER A 97 14.96 -8.47 -15.64
CA SER A 97 14.14 -7.46 -16.31
C SER A 97 13.76 -6.35 -15.32
N LYS A 98 13.71 -5.08 -15.76
CA LYS A 98 13.18 -3.98 -14.95
C LYS A 98 11.76 -4.30 -14.46
N ARG A 99 10.96 -4.97 -15.27
CA ARG A 99 9.62 -5.46 -14.92
C ARG A 99 9.64 -6.42 -13.73
N ASP A 100 10.61 -7.34 -13.67
CA ASP A 100 10.75 -8.27 -12.55
C ASP A 100 11.12 -7.55 -11.26
N LEU A 101 12.01 -6.55 -11.35
CA LEU A 101 12.37 -5.71 -10.22
C LEU A 101 11.16 -4.90 -9.72
N SER A 102 10.41 -4.29 -10.62
CA SER A 102 9.18 -3.56 -10.27
C SER A 102 8.14 -4.47 -9.62
N ALA A 103 8.01 -5.72 -10.11
CA ALA A 103 7.12 -6.71 -9.50
C ALA A 103 7.58 -7.14 -8.11
N GLU A 104 8.88 -7.32 -7.88
CA GLU A 104 9.43 -7.64 -6.56
C GLU A 104 9.21 -6.49 -5.57
N LEU A 105 9.50 -5.24 -5.97
CA LEU A 105 9.28 -4.05 -5.14
C LEU A 105 7.80 -3.87 -4.80
N ALA A 106 6.93 -3.95 -5.80
CA ALA A 106 5.49 -3.85 -5.60
C ALA A 106 4.97 -4.95 -4.66
N ALA A 107 5.50 -6.18 -4.77
CA ALA A 107 5.15 -7.29 -3.90
C ALA A 107 5.59 -7.04 -2.44
N VAL A 108 6.81 -6.52 -2.21
CA VAL A 108 7.29 -6.17 -0.86
C VAL A 108 6.36 -5.15 -0.21
N LEU A 109 6.06 -4.06 -0.92
CA LEU A 109 5.19 -3.00 -0.42
C LEU A 109 3.76 -3.51 -0.16
N ALA A 110 3.22 -4.31 -1.09
CA ALA A 110 1.88 -4.86 -0.97
C ALA A 110 1.74 -5.86 0.18
N PHE A 111 2.71 -6.75 0.39
CA PHE A 111 2.69 -7.68 1.51
C PHE A 111 2.90 -6.97 2.85
N SER A 112 3.74 -5.91 2.89
CA SER A 112 3.89 -5.07 4.08
C SER A 112 2.56 -4.41 4.46
N ALA A 113 1.86 -3.81 3.50
CA ALA A 113 0.57 -3.18 3.74
C ALA A 113 -0.48 -4.17 4.29
N ILE A 114 -0.50 -5.42 3.78
CA ILE A 114 -1.43 -6.44 4.32
C ILE A 114 -1.11 -6.84 5.75
N GLN A 115 0.14 -6.94 6.13
CA GLN A 115 0.49 -7.23 7.53
C GLN A 115 -0.07 -6.19 8.48
N ASN A 116 -0.20 -4.94 8.01
CA ASN A 116 -0.82 -3.84 8.75
C ASN A 116 -2.34 -3.74 8.52
N ASN A 117 -2.97 -4.75 7.92
CA ASN A 117 -4.40 -4.78 7.60
C ASN A 117 -4.88 -3.66 6.66
N ASP A 118 -3.99 -3.09 5.85
CA ASP A 118 -4.23 -2.02 4.91
C ASP A 118 -4.85 -2.50 3.59
N LYS A 119 -5.44 -1.57 2.84
CA LYS A 119 -5.95 -1.81 1.49
C LYS A 119 -4.87 -1.49 0.46
N VAL A 120 -4.72 -2.34 -0.54
CA VAL A 120 -3.75 -2.15 -1.62
C VAL A 120 -4.44 -2.08 -2.96
N GLY A 121 -4.14 -1.05 -3.75
CA GLY A 121 -4.56 -0.90 -5.13
C GLY A 121 -3.38 -0.61 -6.05
N VAL A 122 -3.59 -0.70 -7.36
CA VAL A 122 -2.55 -0.47 -8.36
C VAL A 122 -3.09 0.35 -9.52
N ILE A 123 -2.26 1.26 -10.00
CA ILE A 123 -2.45 2.00 -11.25
C ILE A 123 -1.28 1.66 -12.16
N PHE A 124 -1.55 1.03 -13.30
CA PHE A 124 -0.58 0.88 -14.38
C PHE A 124 -0.72 2.09 -15.30
N PHE A 125 0.39 2.75 -15.56
CA PHE A 125 0.40 3.92 -16.45
C PHE A 125 1.58 3.87 -17.43
N SER A 126 1.36 4.50 -18.55
CA SER A 126 2.35 4.84 -19.59
C SER A 126 2.26 6.35 -19.88
N ASP A 127 2.02 6.78 -21.09
CA ASP A 127 1.53 8.13 -21.42
C ASP A 127 0.01 8.28 -21.18
N GLN A 128 -0.65 7.18 -20.84
CA GLN A 128 -2.06 7.08 -20.46
C GLN A 128 -2.22 6.11 -19.30
N ILE A 129 -3.43 6.08 -18.71
CA ILE A 129 -3.78 5.06 -17.72
C ILE A 129 -4.13 3.76 -18.45
N GLU A 130 -3.28 2.77 -18.27
CA GLU A 130 -3.44 1.47 -18.91
C GLU A 130 -4.42 0.55 -18.15
N LYS A 131 -4.31 0.55 -16.81
CA LYS A 131 -5.18 -0.27 -15.96
C LYS A 131 -5.27 0.27 -14.54
N PHE A 132 -6.47 0.20 -13.98
CA PHE A 132 -6.71 0.51 -12.57
C PHE A 132 -7.26 -0.71 -11.83
N ILE A 133 -6.61 -1.07 -10.72
CA ILE A 133 -7.07 -2.10 -9.80
C ILE A 133 -7.42 -1.40 -8.49
N PRO A 134 -8.70 -1.33 -8.13
CA PRO A 134 -9.14 -0.61 -6.92
C PRO A 134 -8.58 -1.24 -5.65
N PRO A 135 -8.37 -0.43 -4.60
CA PRO A 135 -7.78 -0.91 -3.35
C PRO A 135 -8.71 -1.89 -2.62
N LYS A 136 -8.20 -3.07 -2.31
CA LYS A 136 -8.86 -4.13 -1.55
C LYS A 136 -7.90 -4.77 -0.58
N LYS A 137 -8.44 -5.46 0.43
CA LYS A 137 -7.70 -6.26 1.40
C LYS A 137 -7.52 -7.71 0.93
N GLY A 138 -6.60 -8.41 1.55
CA GLY A 138 -6.45 -9.85 1.47
C GLY A 138 -5.34 -10.34 0.55
N SER A 139 -4.69 -11.43 0.95
CA SER A 139 -3.54 -12.01 0.25
C SER A 139 -3.87 -12.45 -1.18
N SER A 140 -5.08 -12.94 -1.43
CA SER A 140 -5.52 -13.33 -2.78
C SER A 140 -5.58 -12.14 -3.74
N HIS A 141 -5.95 -10.95 -3.23
CA HIS A 141 -5.95 -9.73 -4.03
C HIS A 141 -4.53 -9.31 -4.42
N ILE A 142 -3.56 -9.43 -3.49
CA ILE A 142 -2.16 -9.14 -3.79
C ILE A 142 -1.56 -10.14 -4.78
N LEU A 143 -1.83 -11.43 -4.63
CA LEU A 143 -1.37 -12.40 -5.61
C LEU A 143 -1.92 -12.10 -7.01
N ARG A 144 -3.16 -11.62 -7.09
CA ARG A 144 -3.73 -11.11 -8.34
C ARG A 144 -2.94 -9.90 -8.86
N ILE A 145 -2.62 -8.92 -8.00
CA ILE A 145 -1.83 -7.74 -8.37
C ILE A 145 -0.46 -8.17 -8.91
N ILE A 146 0.26 -9.03 -8.21
CA ILE A 146 1.58 -9.51 -8.64
C ILE A 146 1.49 -10.22 -9.99
N ARG A 147 0.47 -11.07 -10.18
CA ARG A 147 0.23 -11.72 -11.47
C ARG A 147 0.04 -10.69 -12.58
N GLU A 148 -0.80 -9.69 -12.34
CA GLU A 148 -1.04 -8.63 -13.31
C GLU A 148 0.26 -7.88 -13.66
N ILE A 149 1.08 -7.52 -12.67
CA ILE A 149 2.37 -6.83 -12.92
C ILE A 149 3.28 -7.67 -13.82
N VAL A 150 3.37 -8.97 -13.57
CA VAL A 150 4.25 -9.87 -14.32
C VAL A 150 3.74 -10.12 -15.74
N THR A 151 2.42 -10.18 -15.94
CA THR A 151 1.81 -10.54 -17.23
C THR A 151 1.34 -9.36 -18.05
N PHE A 152 1.32 -8.17 -17.46
CA PHE A 152 0.76 -6.99 -18.12
C PHE A 152 1.55 -6.63 -19.39
N THR A 153 0.87 -6.40 -20.47
CA THR A 153 1.45 -5.90 -21.72
C THR A 153 0.85 -4.53 -21.99
N PRO A 154 1.67 -3.45 -21.94
CA PRO A 154 1.19 -2.10 -22.19
C PRO A 154 0.77 -1.92 -23.66
N GLN A 155 -0.24 -1.09 -23.88
CA GLN A 155 -0.68 -0.70 -25.21
C GLN A 155 0.13 0.48 -25.74
N HIS A 156 0.64 1.32 -24.86
CA HIS A 156 1.39 2.53 -25.17
C HIS A 156 2.83 2.44 -24.63
N LYS A 157 3.75 3.13 -25.34
CA LYS A 157 5.18 3.06 -25.02
C LYS A 157 5.75 4.33 -24.38
N GLY A 158 4.98 5.42 -24.37
CA GLY A 158 5.38 6.70 -23.79
C GLY A 158 5.29 6.67 -22.26
N THR A 159 5.84 7.70 -21.60
CA THR A 159 5.77 7.88 -20.14
C THR A 159 5.24 9.27 -19.80
N ASP A 160 4.15 9.33 -19.02
CA ASP A 160 3.63 10.58 -18.43
C ASP A 160 3.26 10.34 -16.95
N ILE A 161 4.23 10.61 -16.07
CA ILE A 161 4.06 10.49 -14.60
C ILE A 161 2.94 11.41 -14.11
N GLY A 162 2.82 12.60 -14.69
CA GLY A 162 1.78 13.56 -14.33
C GLY A 162 0.37 13.04 -14.56
N GLU A 163 0.15 12.22 -15.60
CA GLU A 163 -1.14 11.57 -15.84
C GLU A 163 -1.47 10.55 -14.77
N GLY A 164 -0.50 9.71 -14.37
CA GLY A 164 -0.64 8.77 -13.27
C GLY A 164 -1.06 9.45 -11.96
N LEU A 165 -0.42 10.56 -11.60
CA LEU A 165 -0.71 11.32 -10.39
C LEU A 165 -2.08 12.04 -10.47
N ARG A 166 -2.43 12.61 -11.62
CA ARG A 166 -3.77 13.21 -11.84
C ARG A 166 -4.88 12.18 -11.67
N PHE A 167 -4.70 11.01 -12.26
CA PHE A 167 -5.68 9.93 -12.12
C PHE A 167 -5.81 9.47 -10.68
N LEU A 168 -4.70 9.28 -9.95
CA LEU A 168 -4.72 8.92 -8.53
C LEU A 168 -5.59 9.90 -7.73
N THR A 169 -5.33 11.20 -7.86
CA THR A 169 -6.07 12.24 -7.11
C THR A 169 -7.56 12.32 -7.50
N SER A 170 -7.90 11.98 -8.73
CA SER A 170 -9.28 11.92 -9.20
C SER A 170 -10.02 10.67 -8.74
N ALA A 171 -9.37 9.51 -8.78
CA ALA A 171 -9.96 8.22 -8.48
C ALA A 171 -10.09 7.95 -6.98
N ILE A 172 -9.13 8.44 -6.17
CA ILE A 172 -9.08 8.18 -4.73
C ILE A 172 -9.27 9.50 -3.97
N LYS A 173 -10.45 9.67 -3.38
CA LYS A 173 -10.77 10.85 -2.56
C LYS A 173 -10.30 10.77 -1.11
N LYS A 174 -9.98 9.56 -0.63
CA LYS A 174 -9.54 9.31 0.73
C LYS A 174 -8.03 9.52 0.84
N ARG A 175 -7.56 9.87 2.04
CA ARG A 175 -6.14 9.94 2.34
C ARG A 175 -5.48 8.58 2.00
N THR A 176 -4.41 8.64 1.22
CA THR A 176 -3.79 7.46 0.62
C THR A 176 -2.29 7.66 0.58
N THR A 177 -1.54 6.61 0.90
CA THR A 177 -0.10 6.57 0.66
C THR A 177 0.14 6.02 -0.74
N ALA A 178 0.81 6.79 -1.59
CA ALA A 178 1.11 6.39 -2.95
C ALA A 178 2.62 6.10 -3.11
N PHE A 179 2.93 4.98 -3.74
CA PHE A 179 4.29 4.63 -4.14
C PHE A 179 4.39 4.65 -5.65
N LEU A 180 5.22 5.54 -6.16
CA LEU A 180 5.53 5.65 -7.59
C LEU A 180 6.76 4.79 -7.92
N ILE A 181 6.58 3.81 -8.79
CA ILE A 181 7.62 2.89 -9.27
C ILE A 181 7.84 3.19 -10.76
N SER A 182 8.89 3.91 -11.07
CA SER A 182 9.28 4.34 -12.41
C SER A 182 10.80 4.54 -12.47
N ASP A 183 11.37 4.61 -13.67
CA ASP A 183 12.74 5.08 -13.89
C ASP A 183 12.83 6.63 -13.93
N PHE A 184 11.70 7.30 -13.75
CA PHE A 184 11.57 8.76 -13.75
C PHE A 184 12.01 9.45 -15.04
N VAL A 185 12.12 8.73 -16.14
CA VAL A 185 12.45 9.27 -17.46
C VAL A 185 11.17 9.74 -18.16
N SER A 186 10.73 10.94 -17.84
CA SER A 186 9.56 11.56 -18.46
C SER A 186 9.94 12.76 -19.29
N LYS A 187 9.32 12.92 -20.46
CA LYS A 187 9.49 14.11 -21.32
C LYS A 187 8.75 15.34 -20.79
N LYS A 188 7.77 15.15 -19.93
CA LYS A 188 6.92 16.22 -19.38
C LYS A 188 7.24 16.44 -17.90
N PRO A 189 7.25 17.71 -17.42
CA PRO A 189 7.42 18.01 -16.02
C PRO A 189 6.21 17.53 -15.23
N PHE A 190 6.42 16.88 -14.09
CA PHE A 190 5.36 16.34 -13.20
C PHE A 190 5.37 16.96 -11.78
N GLU A 191 6.30 17.87 -11.50
CA GLU A 191 6.51 18.47 -10.18
C GLU A 191 5.28 19.17 -9.60
N GLN A 192 4.43 19.78 -10.46
CA GLN A 192 3.21 20.45 -10.00
C GLN A 192 2.12 19.46 -9.53
N GLN A 193 2.07 18.28 -10.15
CA GLN A 193 1.13 17.22 -9.81
C GLN A 193 1.56 16.51 -8.54
N ASP A 194 2.87 16.33 -8.35
CA ASP A 194 3.45 15.74 -7.15
C ASP A 194 3.12 16.56 -5.91
N ARG A 195 3.28 17.89 -5.96
CA ARG A 195 2.92 18.79 -4.84
C ARG A 195 1.45 18.74 -4.44
N LYS A 196 0.53 18.43 -5.35
CA LYS A 196 -0.90 18.29 -5.07
C LYS A 196 -1.26 16.96 -4.45
N SER A 197 -0.45 15.93 -4.63
CA SER A 197 -0.66 14.59 -4.07
C SER A 197 -0.16 14.46 -2.62
N VAL A 198 0.65 15.39 -2.14
CA VAL A 198 1.24 15.41 -0.78
C VAL A 198 0.36 16.19 0.21
N VAL A 199 -0.95 15.96 0.24
CA VAL A 199 -1.85 16.57 1.26
C VAL A 199 -2.42 15.53 2.21
#